data_32dda13ed97c9c5c679a0e9b3b187199
#
_entry.id   32dda13ed97c9c5c679a0e9b3b187199
#
_cell.length_a   1.000
_cell.length_b   1.000
_cell.length_c   1.000
_cell.angle_alpha   90.00
_cell.angle_beta   90.00
_cell.angle_gamma   90.00
#
_symmetry.space_group_name_H-M   'P 1'
#
loop_
_entity.id
_entity.type
_entity.pdbx_description
1 polymer ?
#
loop_
_entity_poly.entity_id
_entity_poly.type
_entity_poly.pdbx_seq_one_letter_code
_entity_poly.pdbx_strand_id
1 'polypeptide(L)'
;MKMSGFVGVGVVVLVLAGCSSGASESATPEVTATSNAEELSAWASQVCGTVDELAATVTGLTDGLDIDLSQGLDQLPALQEQVTANLDVVESDIEAVEDALAGVPEGSASATAFAAEMEALVDSARTSGQEAIDLLAEATAAGNLLGAGLAAAGAAAAAQSATSDANAALQLLDRTRQDAGGELGAAFSTAQGC
;
A
#
# COMPACT_ATOMS: atom_id res chain seq x y z
N MET A 1 30.94 34.90 -2.00
CA MET A 1 31.15 35.52 -0.69
C MET A 1 30.89 34.47 0.39
N LYS A 2 32.01 34.20 1.19
CA LYS A 2 32.11 33.56 2.51
C LYS A 2 31.38 32.22 2.75
N MET A 3 32.01 31.06 2.70
CA MET A 3 32.90 30.34 3.63
C MET A 3 32.65 30.55 5.12
N SER A 4 32.24 29.43 5.79
CA SER A 4 32.53 28.99 7.16
C SER A 4 31.89 27.58 7.29
N GLY A 5 32.55 26.47 7.45
CA GLY A 5 33.74 26.15 8.21
C GLY A 5 33.37 25.78 9.64
N PHE A 6 32.92 24.50 9.93
CA PHE A 6 32.89 23.98 11.30
C PHE A 6 33.55 22.60 11.32
N VAL A 7 34.75 22.60 11.89
CA VAL A 7 35.52 21.46 12.35
C VAL A 7 35.15 21.21 13.81
N GLY A 8 34.88 20.02 14.20
CA GLY A 8 34.65 19.63 15.60
C GLY A 8 34.93 18.13 15.75
N VAL A 9 36.13 17.80 15.89
CA VAL A 9 36.91 17.23 17.02
C VAL A 9 36.24 16.01 17.69
N GLY A 10 36.95 14.89 17.53
CA GLY A 10 36.68 13.60 18.08
C GLY A 10 36.81 13.52 19.62
N VAL A 11 36.10 12.57 20.17
CA VAL A 11 36.43 11.96 21.45
C VAL A 11 36.44 10.45 21.26
N VAL A 12 37.67 9.95 21.19
CA VAL A 12 37.96 8.52 21.35
C VAL A 12 37.99 8.25 22.87
N VAL A 13 37.02 7.49 23.36
CA VAL A 13 37.10 6.93 24.72
C VAL A 13 37.54 5.47 24.60
N LEU A 14 38.80 5.28 24.81
CA LEU A 14 39.40 3.96 25.13
C LEU A 14 39.08 3.60 26.58
N VAL A 15 38.29 2.58 26.80
CA VAL A 15 38.16 1.95 28.10
C VAL A 15 38.80 0.58 28.04
N LEU A 16 39.89 0.47 28.76
CA LEU A 16 40.71 -0.74 28.95
C LEU A 16 40.06 -1.72 29.92
N ALA A 17 40.10 -2.94 29.50
CA ALA A 17 40.32 -4.20 30.23
C ALA A 17 39.91 -4.29 31.71
N GLY A 18 38.96 -5.14 31.95
CA GLY A 18 38.75 -5.84 33.23
C GLY A 18 38.46 -7.30 32.96
N CYS A 19 39.47 -8.17 32.99
CA CYS A 19 39.31 -9.62 33.12
C CYS A 19 38.76 -9.92 34.49
N SER A 20 37.54 -10.39 34.58
CA SER A 20 37.00 -11.08 35.75
C SER A 20 36.34 -12.36 35.27
N SER A 21 36.97 -13.46 35.61
CA SER A 21 36.47 -14.84 35.43
C SER A 21 35.23 -15.04 36.32
N GLY A 22 34.07 -15.01 35.71
CA GLY A 22 32.81 -15.44 36.30
C GLY A 22 32.03 -16.15 35.23
N ALA A 23 31.90 -17.46 35.33
CA ALA A 23 30.98 -18.26 34.54
C ALA A 23 29.55 -17.82 34.85
N SER A 24 29.01 -16.94 34.02
CA SER A 24 27.58 -16.69 33.89
C SER A 24 27.19 -17.17 32.50
N GLU A 25 26.33 -18.15 32.46
CA GLU A 25 25.62 -18.58 31.27
C GLU A 25 25.07 -17.31 30.57
N SER A 26 25.74 -16.91 29.53
CA SER A 26 25.19 -15.95 28.59
C SER A 26 24.00 -16.62 27.94
N ALA A 27 22.81 -16.30 28.41
CA ALA A 27 21.59 -16.50 27.65
C ALA A 27 21.76 -15.74 26.35
N THR A 28 21.89 -16.46 25.27
CA THR A 28 22.15 -15.98 23.92
C THR A 28 20.98 -15.10 23.45
N PRO A 29 21.21 -13.86 23.03
CA PRO A 29 20.15 -13.04 22.41
C PRO A 29 19.75 -13.52 21.00
N GLU A 30 20.23 -14.68 20.59
CA GLU A 30 20.03 -15.24 19.25
C GLU A 30 18.60 -15.71 18.99
N VAL A 31 17.86 -16.13 20.02
CA VAL A 31 16.48 -16.65 19.87
C VAL A 31 15.48 -15.54 19.56
N THR A 32 15.69 -14.32 20.06
CA THR A 32 14.76 -13.20 19.86
C THR A 32 14.87 -12.60 18.45
N ALA A 33 16.08 -12.56 17.89
CA ALA A 33 16.30 -12.01 16.55
C ALA A 33 15.75 -12.93 15.44
N THR A 34 15.78 -14.25 15.65
CA THR A 34 15.27 -15.22 14.68
C THR A 34 13.75 -15.22 14.63
N SER A 35 13.06 -15.08 15.78
CA SER A 35 11.60 -15.00 15.82
C SER A 35 11.07 -13.74 15.13
N ASN A 36 11.70 -12.59 15.35
CA ASN A 36 11.30 -11.34 14.71
C ASN A 36 11.47 -11.38 13.17
N ALA A 37 12.50 -12.02 12.64
CA ALA A 37 12.71 -12.14 11.21
C ALA A 37 11.67 -13.07 10.54
N GLU A 38 11.29 -14.16 11.20
CA GLU A 38 10.24 -15.07 10.74
C GLU A 38 8.86 -14.38 10.77
N GLU A 39 8.53 -13.66 11.83
CA GLU A 39 7.29 -12.89 11.95
C GLU A 39 7.21 -11.80 10.88
N LEU A 40 8.31 -11.07 10.64
CA LEU A 40 8.39 -10.05 9.63
C LEU A 40 8.23 -10.61 8.20
N SER A 41 8.83 -11.78 7.93
CA SER A 41 8.68 -12.45 6.63
C SER A 41 7.26 -12.99 6.41
N ALA A 42 6.61 -13.52 7.45
CA ALA A 42 5.23 -13.96 7.38
C ALA A 42 4.27 -12.78 7.12
N TRP A 43 4.46 -11.68 7.86
CA TRP A 43 3.72 -10.44 7.65
C TRP A 43 3.93 -9.87 6.25
N ALA A 44 5.17 -9.78 5.77
CA ALA A 44 5.48 -9.32 4.41
C ALA A 44 4.78 -10.18 3.34
N SER A 45 4.74 -11.51 3.51
CA SER A 45 4.04 -12.41 2.58
C SER A 45 2.53 -12.16 2.55
N GLN A 46 1.93 -11.87 3.69
CA GLN A 46 0.51 -11.53 3.78
C GLN A 46 0.21 -10.19 3.08
N VAL A 47 1.00 -9.16 3.38
CA VAL A 47 0.84 -7.83 2.75
C VAL A 47 1.01 -7.92 1.23
N CYS A 48 2.02 -8.63 0.73
CA CYS A 48 2.21 -8.80 -0.72
C CYS A 48 1.00 -9.45 -1.38
N GLY A 49 0.50 -10.54 -0.81
CA GLY A 49 -0.65 -11.26 -1.39
C GLY A 49 -1.89 -10.39 -1.46
N THR A 50 -2.22 -9.66 -0.40
CA THR A 50 -3.41 -8.79 -0.38
C THR A 50 -3.29 -7.56 -1.28
N VAL A 51 -2.11 -6.94 -1.38
CA VAL A 51 -1.89 -5.79 -2.28
C VAL A 51 -1.91 -6.21 -3.74
N ASP A 52 -1.34 -7.37 -4.10
CA ASP A 52 -1.42 -7.91 -5.46
C ASP A 52 -2.86 -8.20 -5.88
N GLU A 53 -3.67 -8.75 -4.97
CA GLU A 53 -5.09 -9.03 -5.20
C GLU A 53 -5.89 -7.74 -5.40
N LEU A 54 -5.72 -6.75 -4.54
CA LEU A 54 -6.32 -5.42 -4.69
C LEU A 54 -5.93 -4.76 -6.01
N ALA A 55 -4.65 -4.78 -6.39
CA ALA A 55 -4.18 -4.20 -7.64
C ALA A 55 -4.77 -4.89 -8.87
N ALA A 56 -4.92 -6.21 -8.85
CA ALA A 56 -5.57 -6.96 -9.92
C ALA A 56 -7.05 -6.61 -10.05
N THR A 57 -7.77 -6.49 -8.93
CA THR A 57 -9.18 -6.11 -8.88
C THR A 57 -9.39 -4.69 -9.41
N VAL A 58 -8.59 -3.71 -8.95
CA VAL A 58 -8.67 -2.31 -9.40
C VAL A 58 -8.34 -2.19 -10.90
N THR A 59 -7.36 -2.94 -11.40
CA THR A 59 -7.04 -2.96 -12.84
C THR A 59 -8.19 -3.53 -13.66
N GLY A 60 -8.81 -4.62 -13.20
CA GLY A 60 -9.98 -5.21 -13.85
C GLY A 60 -11.19 -4.27 -13.92
N LEU A 61 -11.34 -3.39 -12.92
CA LEU A 61 -12.38 -2.34 -12.91
C LEU A 61 -12.20 -1.34 -14.05
N THR A 62 -10.99 -0.84 -14.26
CA THR A 62 -10.71 0.16 -15.30
C THR A 62 -10.88 -0.38 -16.70
N ASP A 63 -10.55 -1.65 -16.94
CA ASP A 63 -10.76 -2.31 -18.22
C ASP A 63 -12.25 -2.49 -18.56
N GLY A 64 -13.13 -2.55 -17.55
CA GLY A 64 -14.58 -2.64 -17.70
C GLY A 64 -15.30 -1.29 -17.88
N LEU A 65 -14.62 -0.16 -17.64
CA LEU A 65 -15.20 1.20 -17.68
C LEU A 65 -15.11 1.87 -19.07
N ASP A 66 -15.18 1.09 -20.15
CA ASP A 66 -15.24 1.66 -21.50
C ASP A 66 -16.65 2.23 -21.78
N ILE A 67 -16.87 3.49 -21.34
CA ILE A 67 -18.16 4.17 -21.41
C ILE A 67 -18.37 4.70 -22.83
N ASP A 68 -19.05 3.93 -23.68
CA ASP A 68 -19.46 4.38 -25.01
C ASP A 68 -20.81 5.10 -24.98
N LEU A 69 -20.79 6.40 -24.71
CA LEU A 69 -21.99 7.26 -24.73
C LEU A 69 -22.63 7.40 -26.12
N SER A 70 -22.00 6.89 -27.18
CA SER A 70 -22.59 6.91 -28.55
C SER A 70 -23.81 5.99 -28.65
N GLN A 71 -23.94 5.01 -27.76
CA GLN A 71 -25.07 4.08 -27.69
C GLN A 71 -26.27 4.63 -26.86
N GLY A 72 -26.14 5.82 -26.28
CA GLY A 72 -27.19 6.48 -25.51
C GLY A 72 -27.07 6.28 -23.99
N LEU A 73 -28.01 6.88 -23.25
CA LEU A 73 -28.08 6.84 -21.78
C LEU A 73 -28.60 5.50 -21.23
N ASP A 74 -29.14 4.65 -22.09
CA ASP A 74 -29.82 3.41 -21.65
C ASP A 74 -28.85 2.37 -21.07
N GLN A 75 -27.57 2.51 -21.31
CA GLN A 75 -26.52 1.61 -20.77
C GLN A 75 -26.00 2.04 -19.38
N LEU A 76 -26.20 3.29 -18.97
CA LEU A 76 -25.69 3.82 -17.72
C LEU A 76 -26.18 3.05 -16.47
N PRO A 77 -27.45 2.62 -16.37
CA PRO A 77 -27.91 1.84 -15.21
C PRO A 77 -27.23 0.47 -15.09
N ALA A 78 -27.02 -0.22 -16.22
CA ALA A 78 -26.32 -1.51 -16.21
C ALA A 78 -24.84 -1.36 -15.85
N LEU A 79 -24.19 -0.30 -16.36
CA LEU A 79 -22.82 0.03 -15.99
C LEU A 79 -22.71 0.39 -14.51
N GLN A 80 -23.64 1.16 -13.97
CA GLN A 80 -23.68 1.49 -12.56
C GLN A 80 -23.80 0.23 -11.69
N GLU A 81 -24.70 -0.69 -12.05
CA GLU A 81 -24.87 -1.96 -11.33
C GLU A 81 -23.57 -2.79 -11.37
N GLN A 82 -22.91 -2.88 -12.51
CA GLN A 82 -21.64 -3.58 -12.67
C GLN A 82 -20.52 -2.95 -11.84
N VAL A 83 -20.39 -1.62 -11.87
CA VAL A 83 -19.38 -0.89 -11.10
C VAL A 83 -19.63 -1.06 -9.60
N THR A 84 -20.88 -0.95 -9.16
CA THR A 84 -21.23 -1.15 -7.75
C THR A 84 -20.86 -2.56 -7.28
N ALA A 85 -21.21 -3.60 -8.06
CA ALA A 85 -20.86 -4.98 -7.71
C ALA A 85 -19.33 -5.23 -7.65
N ASN A 86 -18.60 -4.60 -8.54
CA ASN A 86 -17.13 -4.70 -8.54
C ASN A 86 -16.50 -3.96 -7.35
N LEU A 87 -17.13 -2.87 -6.90
CA LEU A 87 -16.64 -2.10 -5.76
C LEU A 87 -16.82 -2.82 -4.42
N ASP A 88 -17.87 -3.62 -4.28
CA ASP A 88 -17.99 -4.51 -3.11
C ASP A 88 -16.77 -5.45 -3.00
N VAL A 89 -16.23 -5.90 -4.14
CA VAL A 89 -15.01 -6.72 -4.16
C VAL A 89 -13.78 -5.89 -3.79
N VAL A 90 -13.63 -4.68 -4.35
CA VAL A 90 -12.53 -3.76 -4.00
C VAL A 90 -12.56 -3.40 -2.52
N GLU A 91 -13.74 -3.15 -1.96
CA GLU A 91 -13.88 -2.83 -0.54
C GLU A 91 -13.44 -4.01 0.35
N SER A 92 -13.79 -5.23 -0.04
CA SER A 92 -13.30 -6.45 0.62
C SER A 92 -11.78 -6.62 0.52
N ASP A 93 -11.19 -6.33 -0.64
CA ASP A 93 -9.74 -6.40 -0.83
C ASP A 93 -9.00 -5.31 -0.04
N ILE A 94 -9.58 -4.11 0.06
CA ILE A 94 -9.07 -3.03 0.90
C ILE A 94 -9.08 -3.44 2.38
N GLU A 95 -10.18 -4.00 2.88
CA GLU A 95 -10.26 -4.52 4.25
C GLU A 95 -9.19 -5.60 4.50
N ALA A 96 -8.95 -6.48 3.55
CA ALA A 96 -7.91 -7.50 3.66
C ALA A 96 -6.49 -6.89 3.73
N VAL A 97 -6.22 -5.81 2.98
CA VAL A 97 -4.95 -5.07 3.07
C VAL A 97 -4.83 -4.39 4.43
N GLU A 98 -5.86 -3.71 4.92
CA GLU A 98 -5.87 -3.05 6.23
C GLU A 98 -5.63 -4.05 7.37
N ASP A 99 -6.28 -5.21 7.33
CA ASP A 99 -6.07 -6.28 8.30
C ASP A 99 -4.63 -6.81 8.26
N ALA A 100 -4.05 -6.96 7.07
CA ALA A 100 -2.67 -7.36 6.90
C ALA A 100 -1.70 -6.29 7.47
N LEU A 101 -1.97 -5.01 7.21
CA LEU A 101 -1.17 -3.90 7.72
C LEU A 101 -1.27 -3.76 9.24
N ALA A 102 -2.44 -4.01 9.83
CA ALA A 102 -2.62 -4.01 11.29
C ALA A 102 -1.78 -5.07 12.02
N GLY A 103 -1.36 -6.12 11.31
CA GLY A 103 -0.53 -7.20 11.82
C GLY A 103 0.98 -6.87 11.91
N VAL A 104 1.39 -5.61 11.84
CA VAL A 104 2.81 -5.20 11.93
C VAL A 104 3.50 -5.81 13.14
N PRO A 105 4.63 -6.52 12.98
CA PRO A 105 5.39 -7.08 14.08
C PRO A 105 5.90 -6.00 15.03
N GLU A 106 5.76 -6.26 16.36
CA GLU A 106 6.18 -5.32 17.38
C GLU A 106 7.71 -5.04 17.32
N GLY A 107 8.07 -3.78 17.48
CA GLY A 107 9.48 -3.34 17.52
C GLY A 107 10.11 -3.06 16.17
N SER A 108 9.41 -3.28 15.04
CA SER A 108 9.91 -2.93 13.70
C SER A 108 9.46 -1.52 13.29
N ALA A 109 10.31 -0.52 13.52
CA ALA A 109 10.02 0.85 13.12
C ALA A 109 9.90 1.01 11.60
N SER A 110 10.65 0.24 10.82
CA SER A 110 10.58 0.25 9.36
C SER A 110 9.27 -0.34 8.84
N ALA A 111 8.79 -1.44 9.44
CA ALA A 111 7.51 -2.03 9.09
C ALA A 111 6.34 -1.10 9.47
N THR A 112 6.40 -0.45 10.63
CA THR A 112 5.41 0.56 11.04
C THR A 112 5.35 1.74 10.07
N ALA A 113 6.51 2.26 9.64
CA ALA A 113 6.55 3.36 8.69
C ALA A 113 6.02 2.95 7.30
N PHE A 114 6.37 1.75 6.84
CA PHE A 114 5.83 1.18 5.60
C PHE A 114 4.32 1.01 5.66
N ALA A 115 3.78 0.44 6.76
CA ALA A 115 2.35 0.25 6.94
C ALA A 115 1.60 1.59 6.88
N ALA A 116 2.09 2.63 7.54
CA ALA A 116 1.48 3.95 7.52
C ALA A 116 1.48 4.59 6.12
N GLU A 117 2.55 4.41 5.32
CA GLU A 117 2.59 4.88 3.93
C GLU A 117 1.63 4.09 3.04
N MET A 118 1.55 2.78 3.23
CA MET A 118 0.62 1.91 2.51
C MET A 118 -0.84 2.23 2.84
N GLU A 119 -1.19 2.39 4.12
CA GLU A 119 -2.53 2.80 4.56
C GLU A 119 -2.98 4.10 3.87
N ALA A 120 -2.09 5.10 3.78
CA ALA A 120 -2.41 6.35 3.11
C ALA A 120 -2.74 6.17 1.61
N LEU A 121 -2.05 5.26 0.92
CA LEU A 121 -2.33 4.94 -0.49
C LEU A 121 -3.65 4.19 -0.65
N VAL A 122 -3.94 3.24 0.25
CA VAL A 122 -5.18 2.47 0.27
C VAL A 122 -6.38 3.37 0.55
N ASP A 123 -6.28 4.27 1.52
CA ASP A 123 -7.31 5.26 1.84
C ASP A 123 -7.57 6.23 0.67
N SER A 124 -6.52 6.65 -0.03
CA SER A 124 -6.65 7.48 -1.24
C SER A 124 -7.36 6.72 -2.35
N ALA A 125 -7.01 5.47 -2.60
CA ALA A 125 -7.66 4.62 -3.59
C ALA A 125 -9.15 4.39 -3.26
N ARG A 126 -9.48 4.14 -1.98
CA ARG A 126 -10.87 4.01 -1.50
C ARG A 126 -11.66 5.29 -1.76
N THR A 127 -11.10 6.44 -1.40
CA THR A 127 -11.76 7.74 -1.59
C THR A 127 -12.04 8.00 -3.06
N SER A 128 -11.06 7.77 -3.93
CA SER A 128 -11.20 7.92 -5.38
C SER A 128 -12.22 6.93 -5.97
N GLY A 129 -12.27 5.72 -5.45
CA GLY A 129 -13.28 4.71 -5.83
C GLY A 129 -14.71 5.16 -5.48
N GLN A 130 -14.93 5.65 -4.27
CA GLN A 130 -16.23 6.17 -3.84
C GLN A 130 -16.65 7.39 -4.67
N GLU A 131 -15.74 8.31 -4.97
CA GLU A 131 -16.02 9.46 -5.84
C GLU A 131 -16.45 9.01 -7.25
N ALA A 132 -15.83 7.97 -7.79
CA ALA A 132 -16.21 7.42 -9.09
C ALA A 132 -17.65 6.89 -9.09
N ILE A 133 -18.09 6.23 -8.01
CA ILE A 133 -19.47 5.75 -7.86
C ILE A 133 -20.46 6.91 -7.81
N ASP A 134 -20.20 7.90 -6.97
CA ASP A 134 -21.08 9.03 -6.77
C ASP A 134 -21.28 9.78 -8.08
N LEU A 135 -20.19 10.00 -8.84
CA LEU A 135 -20.25 10.60 -10.16
C LEU A 135 -20.99 9.75 -11.20
N LEU A 136 -20.89 8.42 -11.12
CA LEU A 136 -21.63 7.53 -12.00
C LEU A 136 -23.14 7.54 -11.67
N ALA A 137 -23.49 7.62 -10.39
CA ALA A 137 -24.86 7.78 -9.93
C ALA A 137 -25.42 9.12 -10.42
N GLU A 138 -24.65 10.21 -10.36
CA GLU A 138 -25.01 11.52 -10.91
C GLU A 138 -25.20 11.46 -12.43
N ALA A 139 -24.33 10.75 -13.15
CA ALA A 139 -24.46 10.54 -14.59
C ALA A 139 -25.80 9.86 -14.94
N THR A 140 -26.17 8.84 -14.17
CA THR A 140 -27.43 8.10 -14.36
C THR A 140 -28.65 8.98 -14.08
N ALA A 141 -28.57 9.88 -13.09
CA ALA A 141 -29.66 10.78 -12.69
C ALA A 141 -29.78 12.03 -13.58
N ALA A 142 -28.80 12.36 -14.40
CA ALA A 142 -28.67 13.65 -15.07
C ALA A 142 -29.78 14.01 -16.08
N GLY A 143 -30.55 13.06 -16.56
CA GLY A 143 -31.69 13.28 -17.46
C GLY A 143 -31.39 13.96 -18.82
N ASN A 144 -30.13 14.28 -19.09
CA ASN A 144 -29.64 14.83 -20.35
C ASN A 144 -28.21 14.39 -20.68
N LEU A 145 -27.89 14.26 -21.97
CA LEU A 145 -26.60 13.74 -22.45
C LEU A 145 -25.39 14.58 -22.01
N LEU A 146 -25.54 15.88 -21.86
CA LEU A 146 -24.42 16.74 -21.46
C LEU A 146 -24.04 16.53 -19.99
N GLY A 147 -25.05 16.53 -19.10
CA GLY A 147 -24.81 16.27 -17.66
C GLY A 147 -24.27 14.87 -17.42
N ALA A 148 -24.87 13.87 -18.05
CA ALA A 148 -24.43 12.49 -17.98
C ALA A 148 -22.98 12.34 -18.49
N GLY A 149 -22.63 12.99 -19.60
CA GLY A 149 -21.27 12.95 -20.16
C GLY A 149 -20.22 13.59 -19.26
N LEU A 150 -20.55 14.70 -18.59
CA LEU A 150 -19.63 15.35 -17.66
C LEU A 150 -19.39 14.50 -16.41
N ALA A 151 -20.47 13.95 -15.83
CA ALA A 151 -20.38 13.10 -14.64
C ALA A 151 -19.66 11.78 -14.96
N ALA A 152 -19.94 11.16 -16.11
CA ALA A 152 -19.23 9.95 -16.56
C ALA A 152 -17.72 10.20 -16.79
N ALA A 153 -17.36 11.36 -17.36
CA ALA A 153 -15.96 11.74 -17.51
C ALA A 153 -15.27 11.95 -16.15
N GLY A 154 -15.98 12.54 -15.18
CA GLY A 154 -15.52 12.64 -13.78
C GLY A 154 -15.31 11.28 -13.15
N ALA A 155 -16.27 10.36 -13.30
CA ALA A 155 -16.15 8.99 -12.78
C ALA A 155 -14.93 8.26 -13.37
N ALA A 156 -14.69 8.39 -14.67
CA ALA A 156 -13.51 7.81 -15.30
C ALA A 156 -12.19 8.41 -14.76
N ALA A 157 -12.15 9.71 -14.50
CA ALA A 157 -10.98 10.37 -13.90
C ALA A 157 -10.74 9.88 -12.46
N ALA A 158 -11.78 9.74 -11.64
CA ALA A 158 -11.68 9.22 -10.29
C ALA A 158 -11.21 7.75 -10.28
N ALA A 159 -11.72 6.90 -11.17
CA ALA A 159 -11.27 5.53 -11.34
C ALA A 159 -9.78 5.46 -11.74
N GLN A 160 -9.31 6.37 -12.62
CA GLN A 160 -7.89 6.47 -12.95
C GLN A 160 -7.03 6.85 -11.75
N SER A 161 -7.53 7.75 -10.88
CA SER A 161 -6.83 8.10 -9.63
C SER A 161 -6.70 6.89 -8.72
N ALA A 162 -7.78 6.12 -8.50
CA ALA A 162 -7.73 4.89 -7.70
C ALA A 162 -6.69 3.88 -8.26
N THR A 163 -6.65 3.71 -9.58
CA THR A 163 -5.65 2.85 -10.24
C THR A 163 -4.23 3.37 -10.05
N SER A 164 -4.04 4.70 -10.10
CA SER A 164 -2.73 5.32 -9.85
C SER A 164 -2.24 5.06 -8.43
N ASP A 165 -3.13 5.14 -7.44
CA ASP A 165 -2.82 4.88 -6.03
C ASP A 165 -2.51 3.40 -5.78
N ALA A 166 -3.27 2.47 -6.40
CA ALA A 166 -2.95 1.04 -6.38
C ALA A 166 -1.58 0.74 -7.00
N ASN A 167 -1.25 1.36 -8.12
CA ASN A 167 0.08 1.25 -8.72
C ASN A 167 1.18 1.85 -7.84
N ALA A 168 0.90 2.94 -7.11
CA ALA A 168 1.84 3.52 -6.16
C ALA A 168 2.10 2.57 -4.98
N ALA A 169 1.08 1.85 -4.50
CA ALA A 169 1.23 0.80 -3.50
C ALA A 169 2.15 -0.34 -3.97
N LEU A 170 1.96 -0.83 -5.21
CA LEU A 170 2.88 -1.82 -5.81
C LEU A 170 4.30 -1.28 -5.94
N GLN A 171 4.48 -0.03 -6.34
CA GLN A 171 5.80 0.60 -6.41
C GLN A 171 6.45 0.77 -5.03
N LEU A 172 5.66 0.98 -3.97
CA LEU A 172 6.16 1.02 -2.59
C LEU A 172 6.70 -0.36 -2.19
N LEU A 173 5.96 -1.43 -2.49
CA LEU A 173 6.44 -2.82 -2.30
C LEU A 173 7.75 -3.08 -3.05
N ASP A 174 7.81 -2.75 -4.33
CA ASP A 174 8.99 -2.97 -5.16
C ASP A 174 10.21 -2.19 -4.66
N ARG A 175 10.04 -0.94 -4.26
CA ARG A 175 11.12 -0.13 -3.67
C ARG A 175 11.62 -0.75 -2.36
N THR A 176 10.69 -1.20 -1.51
CA THR A 176 11.05 -1.82 -0.23
C THR A 176 11.81 -3.12 -0.43
N ARG A 177 11.43 -3.95 -1.42
CA ARG A 177 12.16 -5.17 -1.79
C ARG A 177 13.58 -4.88 -2.31
N GLN A 178 13.73 -3.80 -3.08
CA GLN A 178 15.03 -3.42 -3.64
C GLN A 178 15.98 -2.85 -2.59
N ASP A 179 15.46 -2.34 -1.47
CA ASP A 179 16.26 -1.89 -0.33
C ASP A 179 16.71 -3.06 0.55
N ALA A 180 17.42 -4.00 -0.06
CA ALA A 180 17.87 -5.26 0.57
C ALA A 180 18.85 -5.07 1.75
N GLY A 181 19.21 -3.81 2.09
CA GLY A 181 20.10 -3.49 3.22
C GLY A 181 19.41 -3.49 4.58
N GLY A 182 18.08 -3.53 4.64
CA GLY A 182 17.28 -3.51 5.86
C GLY A 182 16.57 -4.84 6.13
N GLU A 183 16.20 -5.08 7.38
CA GLU A 183 15.44 -6.28 7.79
C GLU A 183 14.11 -6.37 7.01
N LEU A 184 13.43 -5.24 6.80
CA LEU A 184 12.18 -5.17 6.05
C LEU A 184 12.37 -5.55 4.57
N GLY A 185 13.39 -5.00 3.90
CA GLY A 185 13.68 -5.34 2.51
C GLY A 185 14.06 -6.82 2.35
N ALA A 186 14.79 -7.39 3.30
CA ALA A 186 15.10 -8.82 3.32
C ALA A 186 13.82 -9.67 3.49
N ALA A 187 12.90 -9.26 4.38
CA ALA A 187 11.62 -9.93 4.57
C ALA A 187 10.77 -9.95 3.29
N PHE A 188 10.59 -8.80 2.65
CA PHE A 188 9.86 -8.70 1.38
C PHE A 188 10.55 -9.41 0.23
N SER A 189 11.88 -9.49 0.19
CA SER A 189 12.60 -10.22 -0.86
C SER A 189 12.45 -11.75 -0.76
N THR A 190 12.15 -12.26 0.44
CA THR A 190 11.94 -13.70 0.71
C THR A 190 10.47 -14.08 0.82
N ALA A 191 9.57 -13.10 0.90
CA ALA A 191 8.14 -13.28 1.01
C ALA A 191 7.56 -14.00 -0.21
N GLN A 192 6.64 -14.95 0.03
CA GLN A 192 5.91 -15.62 -1.03
C GLN A 192 4.78 -14.70 -1.50
N GLY A 193 4.63 -14.55 -2.81
CA GLY A 193 3.58 -13.71 -3.40
C GLY A 193 4.04 -12.26 -3.67
N CYS A 194 5.29 -11.91 -3.36
CA CYS A 194 5.92 -10.72 -3.88
C CYS A 194 6.63 -11.08 -5.23
#